data_da8be59594c8177e399d48a8eb07680a
#
_entry.id   da8be59594c8177e399d48a8eb07680a
#
_cell.length_a   1.000
_cell.length_b   1.000
_cell.length_c   1.000
_cell.angle_alpha   90.00
_cell.angle_beta   90.00
_cell.angle_gamma   90.00
#
_symmetry.space_group_name_H-M   'P 1'
#
loop_
_entity.id
_entity.type
_entity.pdbx_description
1 polymer ?
#
loop_
_entity_poly.entity_id
_entity_poly.type
_entity_poly.pdbx_seq_one_letter_code
_entity_poly.pdbx_strand_id
1 'polypeptide(L)'
;IKKNKLEIQKSKTNIINYALDIDRVTTEKTALQKEILDETKINNKYKQLHNVEAKLENTCSKHKKDLEFFETHNDCPTCQQAIDEAFKSTMIGNKKDKVLEIDIAMIQLAKEIATTETRLTKINETMVAIREKELLVNRYETSISEIQRYMTNTQNEVDELEDDTFTTGAATGKLEELQEQLTEAESA
;
A
#
# COMPACT_ATOMS: atom_id res chain seq x y z
N ILE A 1 -1.98 -39.96 -22.68
CA ILE A 1 -1.08 -39.07 -23.43
C ILE A 1 -1.85 -37.87 -24.01
N LYS A 2 -2.80 -38.08 -24.98
CA LYS A 2 -3.53 -36.95 -25.62
C LYS A 2 -4.25 -36.02 -24.63
N LYS A 3 -4.91 -36.56 -23.61
CA LYS A 3 -5.59 -35.81 -22.56
C LYS A 3 -4.59 -34.93 -21.78
N ASN A 4 -3.48 -35.53 -21.31
CA ASN A 4 -2.47 -34.84 -20.52
C ASN A 4 -1.80 -33.70 -21.34
N LYS A 5 -1.51 -33.95 -22.62
CA LYS A 5 -0.98 -32.88 -23.53
C LYS A 5 -1.96 -31.72 -23.70
N LEU A 6 -3.26 -32.00 -23.77
CA LEU A 6 -4.28 -30.95 -23.83
C LEU A 6 -4.35 -30.14 -22.52
N GLU A 7 -4.23 -30.81 -21.37
CA GLU A 7 -4.21 -30.13 -20.07
C GLU A 7 -2.98 -29.23 -19.89
N ILE A 8 -1.81 -29.69 -20.32
CA ILE A 8 -0.59 -28.86 -20.37
C ILE A 8 -0.82 -27.62 -21.23
N GLN A 9 -1.45 -27.76 -22.41
CA GLN A 9 -1.72 -26.62 -23.26
C GLN A 9 -2.68 -25.59 -22.64
N LYS A 10 -3.73 -26.05 -21.98
CA LYS A 10 -4.65 -25.19 -21.20
C LYS A 10 -3.93 -24.48 -20.07
N SER A 11 -3.07 -25.18 -19.34
CA SER A 11 -2.27 -24.64 -18.25
C SER A 11 -1.32 -23.55 -18.73
N LYS A 12 -0.67 -23.72 -19.89
CA LYS A 12 0.14 -22.69 -20.54
C LYS A 12 -0.67 -21.43 -20.84
N THR A 13 -1.88 -21.59 -21.35
CA THR A 13 -2.79 -20.46 -21.62
C THR A 13 -3.17 -19.71 -20.33
N ASN A 14 -3.45 -20.44 -19.26
CA ASN A 14 -3.76 -19.84 -17.96
C ASN A 14 -2.58 -19.04 -17.39
N ILE A 15 -1.35 -19.56 -17.50
CA ILE A 15 -0.14 -18.84 -17.09
C ILE A 15 0.01 -17.52 -17.86
N ILE A 16 -0.21 -17.55 -19.18
CA ILE A 16 -0.16 -16.34 -20.01
C ILE A 16 -1.21 -15.31 -19.53
N ASN A 17 -2.44 -15.75 -19.28
CA ASN A 17 -3.50 -14.88 -18.80
C ASN A 17 -3.15 -14.25 -17.44
N TYR A 18 -2.64 -15.02 -16.48
CA TYR A 18 -2.21 -14.48 -15.20
C TYR A 18 -1.02 -13.52 -15.34
N ALA A 19 -0.08 -13.81 -16.24
CA ALA A 19 1.03 -12.89 -16.50
C ALA A 19 0.54 -11.53 -17.06
N LEU A 20 -0.44 -11.53 -17.94
CA LEU A 20 -1.08 -10.31 -18.45
C LEU A 20 -1.86 -9.56 -17.35
N ASP A 21 -2.54 -10.29 -16.47
CA ASP A 21 -3.22 -9.69 -15.33
C ASP A 21 -2.22 -9.06 -14.32
N ILE A 22 -1.08 -9.70 -14.07
CA ILE A 22 0.01 -9.15 -13.24
C ILE A 22 0.53 -7.85 -13.84
N ASP A 23 0.80 -7.81 -15.13
CA ASP A 23 1.29 -6.60 -15.81
C ASP A 23 0.29 -5.44 -15.68
N ARG A 24 -0.99 -5.71 -15.95
CA ARG A 24 -2.08 -4.74 -15.78
C ARG A 24 -2.15 -4.21 -14.35
N VAL A 25 -2.22 -5.11 -13.35
CA VAL A 25 -2.34 -4.75 -11.93
C VAL A 25 -1.10 -3.99 -11.43
N THR A 26 0.08 -4.37 -11.92
CA THR A 26 1.35 -3.68 -11.59
C THR A 26 1.38 -2.27 -12.17
N THR A 27 0.86 -2.10 -13.37
CA THR A 27 0.71 -0.77 -14.01
C THR A 27 -0.25 0.11 -13.20
N GLU A 28 -1.40 -0.42 -12.80
CA GLU A 28 -2.38 0.29 -11.95
C GLU A 28 -1.75 0.66 -10.58
N LYS A 29 -1.02 -0.27 -9.95
CA LYS A 29 -0.29 -0.01 -8.70
C LYS A 29 0.70 1.12 -8.85
N THR A 30 1.47 1.12 -9.91
CA THR A 30 2.47 2.16 -10.20
C THR A 30 1.83 3.53 -10.41
N ALA A 31 0.66 3.59 -11.03
CA ALA A 31 -0.11 4.82 -11.18
C ALA A 31 -0.55 5.37 -9.80
N LEU A 32 -1.10 4.52 -8.93
CA LEU A 32 -1.47 4.89 -7.57
C LEU A 32 -0.28 5.36 -6.73
N GLN A 33 0.87 4.70 -6.85
CA GLN A 33 2.10 5.13 -6.15
C GLN A 33 2.54 6.54 -6.54
N LYS A 34 2.35 6.92 -7.82
CA LYS A 34 2.64 8.29 -8.28
C LYS A 34 1.71 9.32 -7.67
N GLU A 35 0.48 8.96 -7.34
CA GLU A 35 -0.48 9.87 -6.71
C GLU A 35 -0.10 10.27 -5.27
N ILE A 36 0.73 9.48 -4.60
CA ILE A 36 1.10 9.69 -3.18
C ILE A 36 2.58 10.01 -2.98
N LEU A 37 3.28 10.49 -4.00
CA LEU A 37 4.70 10.87 -3.91
C LEU A 37 4.97 11.97 -2.87
N ASP A 38 3.94 12.73 -2.51
CA ASP A 38 3.99 13.80 -1.52
C ASP A 38 3.72 13.30 -0.08
N GLU A 39 3.49 12.03 0.16
CA GLU A 39 3.14 11.44 1.47
C GLU A 39 4.03 11.95 2.60
N THR A 40 5.34 11.79 2.47
CA THR A 40 6.31 12.21 3.49
C THR A 40 6.23 13.71 3.76
N LYS A 41 6.08 14.52 2.71
CA LYS A 41 5.96 15.98 2.81
C LYS A 41 4.69 16.39 3.56
N ILE A 42 3.56 15.75 3.23
CA ILE A 42 2.28 16.02 3.86
C ILE A 42 2.28 15.60 5.32
N ASN A 43 2.81 14.42 5.65
CA ASN A 43 2.97 13.95 7.03
C ASN A 43 3.83 14.92 7.87
N ASN A 44 4.95 15.40 7.32
CA ASN A 44 5.79 16.38 8.01
C ASN A 44 5.08 17.73 8.18
N LYS A 45 4.35 18.20 7.15
CA LYS A 45 3.55 19.42 7.25
C LYS A 45 2.51 19.29 8.36
N TYR A 46 1.79 18.17 8.44
CA TYR A 46 0.79 17.93 9.47
C TYR A 46 1.37 18.03 10.88
N LYS A 47 2.51 17.39 11.13
CA LYS A 47 3.21 17.46 12.41
C LYS A 47 3.65 18.89 12.75
N GLN A 48 4.15 19.64 11.77
CA GLN A 48 4.56 21.02 11.95
C GLN A 48 3.36 21.94 12.31
N LEU A 49 2.23 21.76 11.64
CA LEU A 49 1.02 22.54 11.91
C LEU A 49 0.53 22.33 13.34
N HIS A 50 0.46 21.09 13.83
CA HIS A 50 0.09 20.83 15.23
C HIS A 50 1.10 21.36 16.25
N ASN A 51 2.39 21.36 15.93
CA ASN A 51 3.40 22.01 16.78
C ASN A 51 3.20 23.53 16.86
N VAL A 52 2.80 24.15 15.74
CA VAL A 52 2.48 25.60 15.71
C VAL A 52 1.20 25.86 16.49
N GLU A 53 0.16 25.04 16.33
CA GLU A 53 -1.09 25.10 17.08
C GLU A 53 -0.84 25.11 18.59
N ALA A 54 -0.11 24.13 19.11
CA ALA A 54 0.22 24.04 20.52
C ALA A 54 1.00 25.27 21.04
N LYS A 55 1.90 25.84 20.21
CA LYS A 55 2.63 27.08 20.57
C LYS A 55 1.72 28.28 20.64
N LEU A 56 0.81 28.44 19.68
CA LEU A 56 -0.16 29.55 19.66
C LEU A 56 -1.13 29.45 20.82
N GLU A 57 -1.65 28.25 21.13
CA GLU A 57 -2.52 28.01 22.31
C GLU A 57 -1.82 28.41 23.62
N ASN A 58 -0.57 27.94 23.81
CA ASN A 58 0.20 28.31 25.00
C ASN A 58 0.44 29.79 25.10
N THR A 59 0.73 30.46 23.99
CA THR A 59 0.96 31.93 23.95
C THR A 59 -0.34 32.69 24.22
N CYS A 60 -1.44 32.23 23.61
CA CYS A 60 -2.78 32.81 23.86
C CYS A 60 -3.17 32.67 25.35
N SER A 61 -2.94 31.49 25.94
CA SER A 61 -3.22 31.26 27.36
C SER A 61 -2.42 32.20 28.27
N LYS A 62 -1.14 32.46 27.96
CA LYS A 62 -0.34 33.46 28.72
C LYS A 62 -0.93 34.86 28.62
N HIS A 63 -1.24 35.30 27.40
CA HIS A 63 -1.82 36.62 27.23
C HIS A 63 -3.20 36.78 27.90
N LYS A 64 -4.03 35.73 27.89
CA LYS A 64 -5.32 35.72 28.59
C LYS A 64 -5.14 35.79 30.11
N LYS A 65 -4.16 35.06 30.69
CA LYS A 65 -3.82 35.16 32.12
C LYS A 65 -3.27 36.53 32.50
N ASP A 66 -2.40 37.10 31.67
CA ASP A 66 -1.88 38.45 31.90
C ASP A 66 -3.01 39.48 31.82
N LEU A 67 -3.94 39.34 30.89
CA LEU A 67 -5.12 40.20 30.75
C LEU A 67 -6.00 40.13 31.98
N GLU A 68 -6.37 38.90 32.43
CA GLU A 68 -7.14 38.68 33.63
C GLU A 68 -6.47 39.31 34.87
N PHE A 69 -5.14 39.17 34.98
CA PHE A 69 -4.38 39.78 36.05
C PHE A 69 -4.56 41.31 36.06
N PHE A 70 -4.34 42.01 34.95
CA PHE A 70 -4.48 43.45 34.88
C PHE A 70 -5.93 43.94 35.01
N GLU A 71 -6.92 43.15 34.63
CA GLU A 71 -8.34 43.49 34.80
C GLU A 71 -8.80 43.36 36.25
N THR A 72 -8.22 42.41 37.04
CA THR A 72 -8.71 42.08 38.39
C THR A 72 -7.87 42.68 39.54
N HIS A 73 -6.60 43.06 39.25
CA HIS A 73 -5.68 43.54 40.30
C HIS A 73 -5.35 45.02 40.11
N ASN A 74 -5.37 45.78 41.23
CA ASN A 74 -4.93 47.16 41.28
C ASN A 74 -3.53 47.34 41.88
N ASP A 75 -3.05 46.31 42.61
CA ASP A 75 -1.75 46.31 43.26
C ASP A 75 -0.89 45.13 42.75
N CYS A 76 0.42 45.32 42.73
CA CYS A 76 1.36 44.25 42.39
C CYS A 76 1.45 43.24 43.52
N PRO A 77 1.15 41.92 43.33
CA PRO A 77 1.18 40.93 44.39
C PRO A 77 2.60 40.67 44.93
N THR A 78 3.64 41.06 44.17
CA THR A 78 5.04 40.85 44.57
C THR A 78 5.56 41.97 45.43
N CYS A 79 5.30 43.26 45.10
CA CYS A 79 5.84 44.40 45.79
C CYS A 79 4.79 45.26 46.52
N GLN A 80 3.51 44.89 46.36
CA GLN A 80 2.35 45.56 47.00
C GLN A 80 2.19 47.07 46.62
N GLN A 81 2.85 47.49 45.54
CA GLN A 81 2.69 48.85 45.01
C GLN A 81 1.47 48.91 44.10
N ALA A 82 0.74 50.06 44.18
CA ALA A 82 -0.36 50.33 43.26
C ALA A 82 0.14 50.33 41.78
N ILE A 83 -0.62 49.69 40.90
CA ILE A 83 -0.35 49.71 39.46
C ILE A 83 -0.92 51.01 38.89
N ASP A 84 -0.08 51.75 38.17
CA ASP A 84 -0.51 52.96 37.48
C ASP A 84 -1.65 52.68 36.49
N GLU A 85 -2.72 53.48 36.55
CA GLU A 85 -3.93 53.24 35.77
C GLU A 85 -3.71 53.39 34.26
N ALA A 86 -2.85 54.35 33.85
CA ALA A 86 -2.50 54.54 32.43
C ALA A 86 -1.68 53.41 31.89
N PHE A 87 -0.73 52.87 32.70
CA PHE A 87 0.03 51.69 32.38
C PHE A 87 -0.88 50.43 32.29
N LYS A 88 -1.78 50.27 33.29
CA LYS A 88 -2.74 49.16 33.32
C LYS A 88 -3.63 49.14 32.08
N SER A 89 -4.21 50.30 31.72
CA SER A 89 -5.04 50.46 30.52
C SER A 89 -4.28 50.11 29.24
N THR A 90 -3.03 50.56 29.12
CA THR A 90 -2.15 50.28 27.97
C THR A 90 -1.85 48.79 27.89
N MET A 91 -1.55 48.14 29.01
CA MET A 91 -1.27 46.69 29.04
C MET A 91 -2.50 45.84 28.68
N ILE A 92 -3.68 46.20 29.17
CA ILE A 92 -4.95 45.56 28.80
C ILE A 92 -5.19 45.68 27.31
N GLY A 93 -5.03 46.88 26.70
CA GLY A 93 -5.17 47.07 25.27
C GLY A 93 -4.22 46.18 24.46
N ASN A 94 -2.92 46.27 24.79
CA ASN A 94 -1.90 45.45 24.09
C ASN A 94 -2.15 43.95 24.21
N LYS A 95 -2.61 43.44 25.38
CA LYS A 95 -2.89 42.03 25.56
C LYS A 95 -4.14 41.59 24.81
N LYS A 96 -5.19 42.43 24.75
CA LYS A 96 -6.39 42.17 23.94
C LYS A 96 -6.05 42.09 22.46
N ASP A 97 -5.24 43.00 21.95
CA ASP A 97 -4.79 43.00 20.55
C ASP A 97 -4.00 41.71 20.23
N LYS A 98 -3.09 41.30 21.14
CA LYS A 98 -2.34 40.03 20.96
C LYS A 98 -3.21 38.80 20.98
N VAL A 99 -4.21 38.71 21.85
CA VAL A 99 -5.18 37.61 21.87
C VAL A 99 -5.94 37.59 20.53
N LEU A 100 -6.41 38.72 20.06
CA LEU A 100 -7.13 38.82 18.78
C LEU A 100 -6.27 38.38 17.59
N GLU A 101 -5.01 38.87 17.52
CA GLU A 101 -4.05 38.44 16.49
C GLU A 101 -3.88 36.88 16.47
N ILE A 102 -3.71 36.30 17.67
CA ILE A 102 -3.54 34.86 17.80
C ILE A 102 -4.83 34.10 17.41
N ASP A 103 -6.00 34.59 17.83
CA ASP A 103 -7.29 33.93 17.49
C ASP A 103 -7.51 33.95 15.96
N ILE A 104 -7.15 35.01 15.26
CA ILE A 104 -7.18 35.08 13.79
C ILE A 104 -6.20 34.07 13.17
N ALA A 105 -4.97 33.99 13.71
CA ALA A 105 -3.97 33.05 13.23
C ALA A 105 -4.42 31.57 13.45
N MET A 106 -5.07 31.28 14.58
CA MET A 106 -5.63 29.96 14.89
C MET A 106 -6.72 29.55 13.91
N ILE A 107 -7.59 30.50 13.50
CA ILE A 107 -8.62 30.21 12.48
C ILE A 107 -7.98 29.84 11.13
N GLN A 108 -6.93 30.54 10.73
CA GLN A 108 -6.21 30.23 9.49
C GLN A 108 -5.49 28.90 9.59
N LEU A 109 -4.82 28.64 10.71
CA LEU A 109 -4.13 27.36 10.99
C LEU A 109 -5.09 26.18 10.97
N ALA A 110 -6.27 26.30 11.57
CA ALA A 110 -7.29 25.25 11.56
C ALA A 110 -7.73 24.89 10.12
N LYS A 111 -7.84 25.86 9.23
CA LYS A 111 -8.14 25.60 7.79
C LYS A 111 -7.00 24.83 7.09
N GLU A 112 -5.75 25.20 7.40
CA GLU A 112 -4.57 24.51 6.87
C GLU A 112 -4.49 23.07 7.38
N ILE A 113 -4.77 22.84 8.67
CA ILE A 113 -4.84 21.52 9.28
C ILE A 113 -5.91 20.69 8.58
N ALA A 114 -7.14 21.18 8.48
CA ALA A 114 -8.25 20.47 7.82
C ALA A 114 -7.93 20.10 6.35
N THR A 115 -7.29 21.01 5.61
CA THR A 115 -6.87 20.74 4.23
C THR A 115 -5.81 19.63 4.18
N THR A 116 -4.86 19.67 5.12
CA THR A 116 -3.78 18.67 5.21
C THR A 116 -4.32 17.30 5.62
N GLU A 117 -5.26 17.25 6.56
CA GLU A 117 -5.98 16.03 6.98
C GLU A 117 -6.77 15.39 5.83
N THR A 118 -7.47 16.21 5.04
CA THR A 118 -8.17 15.72 3.83
C THR A 118 -7.20 15.07 2.86
N ARG A 119 -6.01 15.67 2.66
CA ARG A 119 -4.98 15.08 1.81
C ARG A 119 -4.42 13.78 2.40
N LEU A 120 -4.17 13.72 3.72
CA LEU A 120 -3.72 12.51 4.42
C LEU A 120 -4.72 11.38 4.32
N THR A 121 -6.01 11.67 4.48
CA THR A 121 -7.08 10.67 4.30
C THR A 121 -7.01 10.06 2.90
N LYS A 122 -6.90 10.90 1.87
CA LYS A 122 -6.77 10.42 0.48
C LYS A 122 -5.50 9.59 0.25
N ILE A 123 -4.37 9.99 0.85
CA ILE A 123 -3.13 9.21 0.80
C ILE A 123 -3.35 7.83 1.43
N ASN A 124 -3.97 7.77 2.60
CA ASN A 124 -4.23 6.50 3.30
C ASN A 124 -5.17 5.58 2.49
N GLU A 125 -6.21 6.12 1.90
CA GLU A 125 -7.10 5.37 0.99
C GLU A 125 -6.34 4.80 -0.21
N THR A 126 -5.47 5.61 -0.83
CA THR A 126 -4.62 5.18 -1.94
C THR A 126 -3.62 4.10 -1.51
N MET A 127 -3.04 4.21 -0.30
CA MET A 127 -2.15 3.17 0.26
C MET A 127 -2.87 1.83 0.47
N VAL A 128 -4.13 1.86 0.91
CA VAL A 128 -4.95 0.65 1.03
C VAL A 128 -5.15 0.03 -0.35
N ALA A 129 -5.51 0.82 -1.36
CA ALA A 129 -5.68 0.34 -2.73
C ALA A 129 -4.38 -0.26 -3.31
N ILE A 130 -3.22 0.35 -3.05
CA ILE A 130 -1.91 -0.20 -3.43
C ILE A 130 -1.68 -1.58 -2.80
N ARG A 131 -1.97 -1.71 -1.50
CA ARG A 131 -1.81 -2.99 -0.78
C ARG A 131 -2.74 -4.08 -1.33
N GLU A 132 -3.97 -3.74 -1.70
CA GLU A 132 -4.89 -4.67 -2.35
C GLU A 132 -4.35 -5.17 -3.70
N LYS A 133 -3.74 -4.26 -4.49
CA LYS A 133 -3.08 -4.63 -5.76
C LYS A 133 -1.88 -5.55 -5.52
N GLU A 134 -1.07 -5.31 -4.50
CA GLU A 134 0.05 -6.18 -4.12
C GLU A 134 -0.42 -7.59 -3.74
N LEU A 135 -1.47 -7.68 -2.94
CA LEU A 135 -2.05 -8.98 -2.58
C LEU A 135 -2.60 -9.73 -3.81
N LEU A 136 -3.15 -9.01 -4.78
CA LEU A 136 -3.65 -9.61 -6.01
C LEU A 136 -2.51 -10.13 -6.89
N VAL A 137 -1.43 -9.38 -7.04
CA VAL A 137 -0.21 -9.84 -7.75
C VAL A 137 0.35 -11.11 -7.10
N ASN A 138 0.56 -11.09 -5.79
CA ASN A 138 1.06 -12.27 -5.06
C ASN A 138 0.16 -13.51 -5.24
N ARG A 139 -1.15 -13.31 -5.30
CA ARG A 139 -2.11 -14.40 -5.56
C ARG A 139 -1.94 -14.98 -6.97
N TYR A 140 -1.77 -14.14 -7.98
CA TYR A 140 -1.53 -14.60 -9.35
C TYR A 140 -0.19 -15.31 -9.48
N GLU A 141 0.88 -14.80 -8.86
CA GLU A 141 2.20 -15.44 -8.83
C GLU A 141 2.15 -16.83 -8.18
N THR A 142 1.42 -16.95 -7.07
CA THR A 142 1.18 -18.24 -6.41
C THR A 142 0.45 -19.21 -7.35
N SER A 143 -0.62 -18.75 -8.02
CA SER A 143 -1.37 -19.57 -8.98
C SER A 143 -0.49 -20.01 -10.15
N ILE A 144 0.38 -19.15 -10.68
CA ILE A 144 1.34 -19.50 -11.73
C ILE A 144 2.28 -20.62 -11.23
N SER A 145 2.83 -20.48 -10.03
CA SER A 145 3.76 -21.45 -9.45
C SER A 145 3.09 -22.83 -9.27
N GLU A 146 1.86 -22.85 -8.80
CA GLU A 146 1.08 -24.09 -8.66
C GLU A 146 0.81 -24.76 -10.01
N ILE A 147 0.41 -23.98 -11.02
CA ILE A 147 0.17 -24.48 -12.38
C ILE A 147 1.47 -24.99 -13.00
N GLN A 148 2.59 -24.31 -12.83
CA GLN A 148 3.89 -24.76 -13.32
C GLN A 148 4.30 -26.10 -12.71
N ARG A 149 4.12 -26.26 -11.40
CA ARG A 149 4.39 -27.53 -10.70
C ARG A 149 3.50 -28.64 -11.23
N TYR A 150 2.20 -28.38 -11.41
CA TYR A 150 1.26 -29.35 -12.00
C TYR A 150 1.70 -29.75 -13.41
N MET A 151 2.05 -28.78 -14.26
CA MET A 151 2.51 -29.04 -15.62
C MET A 151 3.77 -29.91 -15.66
N THR A 152 4.74 -29.66 -14.77
CA THR A 152 5.96 -30.48 -14.68
C THR A 152 5.63 -31.91 -14.34
N ASN A 153 4.77 -32.14 -13.36
CA ASN A 153 4.35 -33.52 -12.98
C ASN A 153 3.61 -34.21 -14.13
N THR A 154 2.66 -33.51 -14.77
CA THR A 154 1.91 -34.06 -15.90
C THR A 154 2.80 -34.33 -17.13
N GLN A 155 3.84 -33.50 -17.35
CA GLN A 155 4.81 -33.74 -18.41
C GLN A 155 5.64 -34.99 -18.13
N ASN A 156 6.11 -35.19 -16.90
CA ASN A 156 6.82 -36.42 -16.51
C ASN A 156 5.96 -37.69 -16.75
N GLU A 157 4.67 -37.63 -16.38
CA GLU A 157 3.73 -38.74 -16.66
C GLU A 157 3.58 -39.00 -18.17
N VAL A 158 3.58 -37.96 -19.00
CA VAL A 158 3.54 -38.11 -20.46
C VAL A 158 4.81 -38.79 -20.96
N ASP A 159 5.97 -38.36 -20.50
CA ASP A 159 7.27 -38.84 -20.91
C ASP A 159 7.43 -40.34 -20.53
N GLU A 160 7.01 -40.73 -19.31
CA GLU A 160 6.98 -42.14 -18.88
C GLU A 160 6.05 -43.01 -19.76
N LEU A 161 4.84 -42.51 -20.06
CA LEU A 161 3.89 -43.23 -20.91
C LEU A 161 4.36 -43.33 -22.38
N GLU A 162 5.11 -42.38 -22.88
CA GLU A 162 5.70 -42.43 -24.23
C GLU A 162 6.84 -43.42 -24.29
N ASP A 163 7.67 -43.53 -23.26
CA ASP A 163 8.76 -44.50 -23.15
C ASP A 163 8.22 -45.95 -23.07
N ASP A 164 7.19 -46.16 -22.24
CA ASP A 164 6.49 -47.44 -22.12
C ASP A 164 5.84 -47.89 -23.46
N THR A 165 5.24 -46.94 -24.18
CA THR A 165 4.65 -47.25 -25.50
C THR A 165 5.72 -47.60 -26.55
N PHE A 166 6.85 -46.93 -26.49
CA PHE A 166 7.97 -47.23 -27.39
C PHE A 166 8.58 -48.59 -27.11
N THR A 167 8.84 -48.94 -25.85
CA THR A 167 9.39 -50.25 -25.45
C THR A 167 8.45 -51.38 -25.76
N THR A 168 7.13 -51.25 -25.54
CA THR A 168 6.11 -52.21 -25.87
C THR A 168 5.98 -52.41 -27.38
N GLY A 169 6.03 -51.32 -28.17
CA GLY A 169 6.00 -51.38 -29.63
C GLY A 169 7.22 -52.09 -30.23
N ALA A 170 8.41 -51.87 -29.69
CA ALA A 170 9.63 -52.57 -30.10
C ALA A 170 9.59 -54.08 -29.77
N ALA A 171 9.01 -54.45 -28.60
CA ALA A 171 8.85 -55.83 -28.20
C ALA A 171 7.82 -56.58 -29.08
N THR A 172 6.70 -55.92 -29.45
CA THR A 172 5.67 -56.51 -30.35
C THR A 172 6.22 -56.71 -31.75
N GLY A 173 6.97 -55.72 -32.30
CA GLY A 173 7.60 -55.88 -33.62
C GLY A 173 8.59 -57.05 -33.66
N LYS A 174 9.36 -57.26 -32.59
CA LYS A 174 10.29 -58.37 -32.49
C LYS A 174 9.58 -59.73 -32.36
N LEU A 175 8.42 -59.74 -31.74
CA LEU A 175 7.58 -60.92 -31.61
C LEU A 175 6.92 -61.30 -32.95
N GLU A 176 6.49 -60.36 -33.75
CA GLU A 176 5.97 -60.52 -35.10
C GLU A 176 7.07 -61.06 -36.03
N GLU A 177 8.27 -60.53 -35.97
CA GLU A 177 9.43 -60.99 -36.73
C GLU A 177 9.81 -62.45 -36.40
N LEU A 178 9.79 -62.84 -35.13
CA LEU A 178 10.04 -64.23 -34.68
C LEU A 178 8.92 -65.17 -35.07
N GLN A 179 7.66 -64.77 -35.08
CA GLN A 179 6.54 -65.52 -35.56
C GLN A 179 6.62 -65.79 -37.07
N GLU A 180 7.05 -64.86 -37.88
CA GLU A 180 7.26 -64.97 -39.31
C GLU A 180 8.38 -65.97 -39.62
N GLN A 181 9.51 -65.88 -38.89
CA GLN A 181 10.62 -66.88 -39.02
C GLN A 181 10.20 -68.29 -38.60
N LEU A 182 9.35 -68.45 -37.61
CA LEU A 182 8.85 -69.74 -37.19
C LEU A 182 7.95 -70.37 -38.26
N THR A 183 7.05 -69.60 -38.86
CA THR A 183 6.15 -70.06 -39.92
C THR A 183 6.93 -70.41 -41.19
N GLU A 184 7.99 -69.70 -41.52
CA GLU A 184 8.89 -70.02 -42.61
C GLU A 184 9.63 -71.37 -42.34
N ALA A 185 10.13 -71.54 -41.11
CA ALA A 185 10.84 -72.76 -40.74
C ALA A 185 9.92 -74.03 -40.65
N GLU A 186 8.64 -73.85 -40.31
CA GLU A 186 7.67 -74.98 -40.32
C GLU A 186 7.16 -75.35 -41.69
N SER A 187 7.32 -74.50 -42.68
CA SER A 187 6.89 -74.70 -44.07
C SER A 187 8.01 -75.24 -45.01
N ALA A 188 9.25 -75.39 -44.51
CA ALA A 188 10.41 -75.90 -45.20
C ALA A 188 10.67 -77.34 -44.87
#